data_f43df6c165ba53a45fe8dd88a1c28ac8
#
_entry.id   f43df6c165ba53a45fe8dd88a1c28ac8
#
_cell.length_a   1.000
_cell.length_b   1.000
_cell.length_c   1.000
_cell.angle_alpha   90.00
_cell.angle_beta   90.00
_cell.angle_gamma   90.00
#
_symmetry.space_group_name_H-M   'P 1'
#
loop_
_entity.id
_entity.type
_entity.pdbx_description
1 polymer ?
#
loop_
_entity_poly.entity_id
_entity_poly.type
_entity_poly.pdbx_seq_one_letter_code
_entity_poly.pdbx_strand_id
1 'polypeptide(L)'
;MGIVYQEGPSLARDLGLPLRTLYAVSNRIPAHYHRAEVPKRDGGARVLRVPDPVLKDIQRRIARVLLSGMPVSPHATAYRYGAGVVENARRHVGRPELLKLDILHFFDSIRFIQVKEAAFPAEIYAEPLRILLSMLCYDRDVLPQGAPTSPWIANLVLRPFDEKLGAWCRARGVVYTRYCDDLAFSGTALDGVEERAEEGLRALGFRLNGAKRALCRDGQQKRVTGLVVNERVAVPACRRRRLRQELYFCRSRGVEEHLRAAGLAEGREQCLRRLLGQVDFWLQAQQDSQEAAEYRRWLLDEMRDGR
;
A
#
# COMPACT_ATOMS: atom_id res chain seq x y z
N MET A 1 -31.65 4.66 5.21
CA MET A 1 -31.17 5.92 4.59
C MET A 1 -31.50 5.84 3.10
N GLY A 2 -32.08 6.90 2.52
CA GLY A 2 -32.35 6.93 1.06
C GLY A 2 -31.06 7.09 0.27
N ILE A 3 -31.12 6.79 -1.05
CA ILE A 3 -30.03 7.00 -2.00
C ILE A 3 -29.58 8.46 -1.95
N VAL A 4 -28.27 8.69 -1.72
CA VAL A 4 -27.68 10.03 -1.60
C VAL A 4 -27.47 10.66 -2.99
N TYR A 5 -27.00 9.86 -3.95
CA TYR A 5 -26.78 10.27 -5.33
C TYR A 5 -27.78 9.60 -6.27
N GLN A 6 -28.94 10.25 -6.48
CA GLN A 6 -29.97 9.79 -7.42
C GLN A 6 -29.67 10.26 -8.86
N GLU A 7 -29.10 11.47 -8.99
CA GLU A 7 -28.91 12.13 -10.28
C GLU A 7 -27.47 12.59 -10.48
N GLY A 8 -27.02 12.62 -11.73
CA GLY A 8 -25.69 13.06 -12.13
C GLY A 8 -25.28 14.47 -11.69
N PRO A 9 -26.17 15.48 -11.72
CA PRO A 9 -25.82 16.85 -11.32
C PRO A 9 -25.33 16.98 -9.87
N SER A 10 -25.90 16.24 -8.91
CA SER A 10 -25.45 16.25 -7.51
C SER A 10 -24.05 15.66 -7.38
N LEU A 11 -23.80 14.52 -8.03
CA LEU A 11 -22.47 13.89 -8.07
C LEU A 11 -21.43 14.81 -8.73
N ALA A 12 -21.77 15.43 -9.87
CA ALA A 12 -20.89 16.32 -10.61
C ALA A 12 -20.49 17.55 -9.78
N ARG A 13 -21.43 18.14 -9.04
CA ARG A 13 -21.18 19.24 -8.11
C ARG A 13 -20.21 18.85 -7.00
N ASP A 14 -20.43 17.72 -6.35
CA ASP A 14 -19.59 17.28 -5.22
C ASP A 14 -18.18 16.88 -5.67
N LEU A 15 -18.06 16.29 -6.88
CA LEU A 15 -16.76 16.04 -7.50
C LEU A 15 -16.11 17.33 -8.04
N GLY A 16 -16.86 18.41 -8.22
CA GLY A 16 -16.39 19.65 -8.83
C GLY A 16 -15.99 19.49 -10.29
N LEU A 17 -16.72 18.63 -11.04
CA LEU A 17 -16.46 18.30 -12.46
C LEU A 17 -17.77 18.31 -13.26
N PRO A 18 -17.75 18.81 -14.51
CA PRO A 18 -18.91 18.74 -15.38
C PRO A 18 -19.30 17.28 -15.67
N LEU A 19 -20.58 16.95 -15.58
CA LEU A 19 -21.08 15.60 -15.85
C LEU A 19 -20.71 15.10 -17.26
N ARG A 20 -20.73 15.99 -18.26
CA ARG A 20 -20.28 15.71 -19.63
C ARG A 20 -18.84 15.21 -19.70
N THR A 21 -17.96 15.72 -18.85
CA THR A 21 -16.55 15.28 -18.77
C THR A 21 -16.45 13.85 -18.23
N LEU A 22 -17.24 13.53 -17.19
CA LEU A 22 -17.27 12.18 -16.62
C LEU A 22 -17.71 11.14 -17.66
N TYR A 23 -18.78 11.42 -18.41
CA TYR A 23 -19.26 10.54 -19.49
C TYR A 23 -18.29 10.47 -20.68
N ALA A 24 -17.70 11.59 -21.10
CA ALA A 24 -16.77 11.61 -22.23
C ALA A 24 -15.53 10.74 -21.93
N VAL A 25 -15.01 10.80 -20.71
CA VAL A 25 -13.88 9.98 -20.27
C VAL A 25 -14.29 8.52 -20.08
N SER A 26 -15.44 8.24 -19.44
CA SER A 26 -15.91 6.88 -19.19
C SER A 26 -16.15 6.08 -20.48
N ASN A 27 -16.57 6.75 -21.56
CA ASN A 27 -16.79 6.11 -22.86
C ASN A 27 -15.49 5.72 -23.58
N ARG A 28 -14.32 6.19 -23.14
CA ARG A 28 -13.03 5.97 -23.79
C ARG A 28 -11.94 5.57 -22.81
N ILE A 29 -12.27 4.92 -21.71
CA ILE A 29 -11.32 4.54 -20.63
C ILE A 29 -10.00 3.96 -21.16
N PRO A 30 -9.95 3.00 -22.10
CA PRO A 30 -8.69 2.45 -22.58
C PRO A 30 -7.75 3.49 -23.21
N ALA A 31 -8.27 4.59 -23.76
CA ALA A 31 -7.48 5.68 -24.34
C ALA A 31 -6.83 6.58 -23.28
N HIS A 32 -7.35 6.54 -22.03
CA HIS A 32 -6.85 7.31 -20.90
C HIS A 32 -5.80 6.57 -20.05
N TYR A 33 -5.41 5.35 -20.44
CA TYR A 33 -4.35 4.58 -19.77
C TYR A 33 -3.15 4.34 -20.69
N HIS A 34 -1.95 4.50 -20.14
CA HIS A 34 -0.70 4.05 -20.75
C HIS A 34 -0.01 3.02 -19.86
N ARG A 35 0.81 2.16 -20.48
CA ARG A 35 1.61 1.17 -19.75
C ARG A 35 2.95 1.78 -19.35
N ALA A 36 3.35 1.56 -18.10
CA ALA A 36 4.67 1.88 -17.60
C ALA A 36 5.26 0.63 -16.93
N GLU A 37 6.53 0.35 -17.19
CA GLU A 37 7.22 -0.78 -16.57
C GLU A 37 8.09 -0.28 -15.41
N VAL A 38 7.96 -0.94 -14.26
CA VAL A 38 8.78 -0.67 -13.08
C VAL A 38 9.55 -1.95 -12.73
N PRO A 39 10.89 -1.87 -12.60
CA PRO A 39 11.70 -3.02 -12.24
C PRO A 39 11.28 -3.58 -10.87
N LYS A 40 11.15 -4.91 -10.78
CA LYS A 40 11.00 -5.62 -9.51
C LYS A 40 12.37 -5.90 -8.89
N ARG A 41 12.40 -6.12 -7.58
CA ARG A 41 13.64 -6.46 -6.85
C ARG A 41 14.21 -7.83 -7.21
N ASP A 42 13.40 -8.71 -7.75
CA ASP A 42 13.74 -10.07 -8.21
C ASP A 42 14.20 -10.14 -9.68
N GLY A 43 14.40 -8.98 -10.34
CA GLY A 43 14.85 -8.89 -11.72
C GLY A 43 13.73 -8.91 -12.76
N GLY A 44 12.46 -9.08 -12.35
CA GLY A 44 11.31 -8.98 -13.25
C GLY A 44 10.83 -7.54 -13.45
N ALA A 45 9.82 -7.33 -14.32
CA ALA A 45 9.13 -6.07 -14.47
C ALA A 45 7.70 -6.14 -13.94
N ARG A 46 7.22 -5.04 -13.36
CA ARG A 46 5.82 -4.82 -13.03
C ARG A 46 5.24 -3.85 -14.03
N VAL A 47 4.23 -4.27 -14.76
CA VAL A 47 3.50 -3.41 -15.68
C VAL A 47 2.44 -2.64 -14.91
N LEU A 48 2.57 -1.33 -14.87
CA LEU A 48 1.58 -0.42 -14.31
C LEU A 48 0.68 0.10 -15.43
N ARG A 49 -0.60 0.29 -15.11
CA ARG A 49 -1.56 1.02 -15.95
C ARG A 49 -1.73 2.40 -15.34
N VAL A 50 -1.09 3.38 -15.92
CA VAL A 50 -1.04 4.74 -15.41
C VAL A 50 -2.09 5.59 -16.11
N PRO A 51 -3.05 6.18 -15.37
CA PRO A 51 -4.02 7.07 -15.98
C PRO A 51 -3.37 8.37 -16.44
N ASP A 52 -3.83 8.92 -17.53
CA ASP A 52 -3.45 10.25 -18.01
C ASP A 52 -3.85 11.35 -17.00
N PRO A 53 -3.40 12.60 -17.16
CA PRO A 53 -3.72 13.68 -16.22
C PRO A 53 -5.21 13.91 -15.99
N VAL A 54 -6.04 13.76 -17.03
CA VAL A 54 -7.51 13.99 -16.95
C VAL A 54 -8.17 12.91 -16.11
N LEU A 55 -7.97 11.63 -16.46
CA LEU A 55 -8.53 10.52 -15.71
C LEU A 55 -7.98 10.48 -14.29
N LYS A 56 -6.69 10.78 -14.13
CA LYS A 56 -6.04 10.82 -12.82
C LYS A 56 -6.64 11.87 -11.88
N ASP A 57 -7.00 13.06 -12.39
CA ASP A 57 -7.69 14.08 -11.60
C ASP A 57 -9.10 13.61 -11.20
N ILE A 58 -9.86 13.04 -12.12
CA ILE A 58 -11.19 12.46 -11.84
C ILE A 58 -11.07 11.41 -10.72
N GLN A 59 -10.14 10.47 -10.86
CA GLN A 59 -9.94 9.39 -9.87
C GLN A 59 -9.46 9.91 -8.51
N ARG A 60 -8.64 10.96 -8.47
CA ARG A 60 -8.25 11.61 -7.20
C ARG A 60 -9.44 12.25 -6.49
N ARG A 61 -10.34 12.87 -7.25
CA ARG A 61 -11.57 13.46 -6.69
C ARG A 61 -12.52 12.37 -6.19
N ILE A 62 -12.74 11.30 -6.97
CA ILE A 62 -13.50 10.13 -6.53
C ILE A 62 -12.92 9.56 -5.23
N ALA A 63 -11.60 9.32 -5.17
CA ALA A 63 -10.95 8.80 -3.99
C ALA A 63 -11.14 9.70 -2.77
N ARG A 64 -10.95 11.02 -2.93
CA ARG A 64 -11.04 12.00 -1.85
C ARG A 64 -12.47 12.23 -1.37
N VAL A 65 -13.44 12.37 -2.30
CA VAL A 65 -14.81 12.80 -1.97
C VAL A 65 -15.69 11.60 -1.60
N LEU A 66 -15.55 10.49 -2.32
CA LEU A 66 -16.48 9.37 -2.22
C LEU A 66 -15.92 8.18 -1.42
N LEU A 67 -14.61 7.86 -1.58
CA LEU A 67 -14.04 6.63 -1.02
C LEU A 67 -13.34 6.81 0.32
N SER A 68 -12.72 7.97 0.57
CA SER A 68 -11.89 8.19 1.76
C SER A 68 -12.65 8.11 3.09
N GLY A 69 -13.94 8.41 3.08
CA GLY A 69 -14.84 8.32 4.25
C GLY A 69 -15.49 6.95 4.43
N MET A 70 -15.29 6.01 3.49
CA MET A 70 -15.92 4.69 3.58
C MET A 70 -15.23 3.83 4.65
N PRO A 71 -15.99 3.04 5.42
CA PRO A 71 -15.43 2.20 6.47
C PRO A 71 -14.60 1.05 5.86
N VAL A 72 -13.32 0.97 6.25
CA VAL A 72 -12.41 -0.13 5.91
C VAL A 72 -12.16 -1.03 7.11
N SER A 73 -11.76 -2.27 6.87
CA SER A 73 -11.44 -3.21 7.95
C SER A 73 -10.28 -2.69 8.84
N PRO A 74 -10.34 -2.84 10.17
CA PRO A 74 -9.22 -2.54 11.05
C PRO A 74 -8.00 -3.42 10.81
N HIS A 75 -8.14 -4.54 10.12
CA HIS A 75 -7.06 -5.44 9.75
C HIS A 75 -6.33 -4.98 8.49
N ALA A 76 -6.95 -4.15 7.63
CA ALA A 76 -6.29 -3.53 6.49
C ALA A 76 -5.40 -2.37 6.97
N THR A 77 -4.09 -2.51 6.84
CA THR A 77 -3.09 -1.55 7.34
C THR A 77 -2.38 -0.77 6.22
N ALA A 78 -2.72 -1.04 4.96
CA ALA A 78 -2.32 -0.25 3.80
C ALA A 78 -3.44 0.70 3.37
N TYR A 79 -3.06 1.80 2.74
CA TYR A 79 -3.99 2.72 2.05
C TYR A 79 -5.12 3.27 2.93
N ARG A 80 -4.84 3.49 4.19
CA ARG A 80 -5.77 4.17 5.10
C ARG A 80 -5.03 5.22 5.91
N TYR A 81 -5.76 6.25 6.33
CA TYR A 81 -5.20 7.31 7.16
C TYR A 81 -4.72 6.76 8.52
N GLY A 82 -3.56 7.22 8.98
CA GLY A 82 -2.97 6.81 10.25
C GLY A 82 -2.39 5.40 10.29
N ALA A 83 -2.39 4.67 9.16
CA ALA A 83 -1.79 3.35 9.05
C ALA A 83 -0.58 3.36 8.09
N GLY A 84 0.26 2.34 8.18
CA GLY A 84 1.46 2.22 7.36
C GLY A 84 2.31 1.02 7.74
N VAL A 85 3.48 0.91 7.12
CA VAL A 85 4.38 -0.25 7.28
C VAL A 85 4.84 -0.45 8.72
N VAL A 86 5.07 0.63 9.46
CA VAL A 86 5.52 0.59 10.86
C VAL A 86 4.37 0.17 11.78
N GLU A 87 3.18 0.72 11.58
CA GLU A 87 1.99 0.36 12.35
C GLU A 87 1.60 -1.10 12.12
N ASN A 88 1.68 -1.56 10.86
CA ASN A 88 1.47 -2.96 10.54
C ASN A 88 2.47 -3.87 11.28
N ALA A 89 3.76 -3.55 11.21
CA ALA A 89 4.82 -4.32 11.86
C ALA A 89 4.64 -4.35 13.40
N ARG A 90 4.25 -3.22 14.01
CA ARG A 90 4.10 -3.07 15.46
C ARG A 90 3.11 -4.07 16.06
N ARG A 91 2.05 -4.45 15.32
CA ARG A 91 1.05 -5.42 15.77
C ARG A 91 1.60 -6.84 15.96
N HIS A 92 2.71 -7.16 15.31
CA HIS A 92 3.31 -8.50 15.30
C HIS A 92 4.57 -8.63 16.18
N VAL A 93 4.90 -7.59 16.95
CA VAL A 93 6.10 -7.59 17.82
C VAL A 93 5.99 -8.65 18.91
N GLY A 94 7.10 -9.36 19.16
CA GLY A 94 7.25 -10.30 20.28
C GLY A 94 6.44 -11.59 20.13
N ARG A 95 5.89 -11.87 18.95
CA ARG A 95 5.12 -13.10 18.75
C ARG A 95 6.02 -14.29 18.42
N PRO A 96 5.74 -15.50 18.95
CA PRO A 96 6.61 -16.67 18.77
C PRO A 96 6.68 -17.13 17.31
N GLU A 97 5.57 -17.14 16.59
CA GLU A 97 5.52 -17.54 15.19
C GLU A 97 4.92 -16.45 14.31
N LEU A 98 5.34 -16.42 13.04
CA LEU A 98 4.84 -15.51 12.00
C LEU A 98 4.62 -16.29 10.71
N LEU A 99 3.37 -16.39 10.26
CA LEU A 99 3.01 -16.86 8.92
C LEU A 99 2.75 -15.65 8.02
N LYS A 100 3.34 -15.64 6.84
CA LYS A 100 3.06 -14.67 5.78
C LYS A 100 2.51 -15.37 4.56
N LEU A 101 1.46 -14.82 4.01
CA LEU A 101 0.82 -15.24 2.77
C LEU A 101 0.72 -14.03 1.83
N ASP A 102 0.62 -14.28 0.53
CA ASP A 102 0.54 -13.23 -0.51
C ASP A 102 -0.61 -13.58 -1.45
N ILE A 103 -1.38 -12.58 -1.88
CA ILE A 103 -2.48 -12.80 -2.82
C ILE A 103 -1.93 -12.68 -4.25
N LEU A 104 -2.09 -13.75 -5.02
CA LEU A 104 -1.64 -13.82 -6.41
C LEU A 104 -2.46 -12.86 -7.29
N HIS A 105 -1.78 -12.05 -8.13
CA HIS A 105 -2.41 -11.13 -9.08
C HIS A 105 -3.51 -10.25 -8.45
N PHE A 106 -3.24 -9.72 -7.26
CA PHE A 106 -4.21 -9.08 -6.37
C PHE A 106 -5.16 -8.10 -7.10
N PHE A 107 -4.61 -7.05 -7.72
CA PHE A 107 -5.41 -6.04 -8.41
C PHE A 107 -6.08 -6.60 -9.68
N ASP A 108 -5.39 -7.48 -10.39
CA ASP A 108 -5.92 -8.10 -11.62
C ASP A 108 -7.05 -9.10 -11.34
N SER A 109 -7.14 -9.61 -10.10
CA SER A 109 -8.20 -10.53 -9.67
C SER A 109 -9.50 -9.84 -9.25
N ILE A 110 -9.49 -8.51 -9.07
CA ILE A 110 -10.68 -7.73 -8.69
C ILE A 110 -11.53 -7.49 -9.92
N ARG A 111 -12.76 -8.02 -9.91
CA ARG A 111 -13.71 -7.93 -11.03
C ARG A 111 -14.54 -6.65 -10.97
N PHE A 112 -15.05 -6.18 -12.11
CA PHE A 112 -15.89 -4.99 -12.23
C PHE A 112 -17.09 -5.00 -11.26
N ILE A 113 -17.78 -6.15 -11.13
CA ILE A 113 -18.92 -6.26 -10.22
C ILE A 113 -18.52 -6.03 -8.76
N GLN A 114 -17.35 -6.50 -8.34
CA GLN A 114 -16.85 -6.28 -6.99
C GLN A 114 -16.52 -4.80 -6.73
N VAL A 115 -15.97 -4.10 -7.74
CA VAL A 115 -15.77 -2.65 -7.68
C VAL A 115 -17.10 -1.95 -7.48
N LYS A 116 -18.09 -2.27 -8.31
CA LYS A 116 -19.42 -1.65 -8.27
C LYS A 116 -20.12 -1.87 -6.92
N GLU A 117 -20.13 -3.10 -6.43
CA GLU A 117 -20.83 -3.43 -5.18
C GLU A 117 -20.11 -2.92 -3.92
N ALA A 118 -18.78 -2.98 -3.89
CA ALA A 118 -18.01 -2.60 -2.71
C ALA A 118 -17.78 -1.08 -2.59
N ALA A 119 -17.47 -0.40 -3.72
CA ALA A 119 -17.13 1.01 -3.71
C ALA A 119 -18.32 1.94 -3.98
N PHE A 120 -19.34 1.46 -4.70
CA PHE A 120 -20.50 2.25 -5.10
C PHE A 120 -21.82 1.51 -4.79
N PRO A 121 -22.14 1.27 -3.50
CA PRO A 121 -23.28 0.45 -3.10
C PRO A 121 -24.63 1.08 -3.49
N ALA A 122 -25.64 0.23 -3.74
CA ALA A 122 -26.95 0.64 -4.23
C ALA A 122 -27.74 1.50 -3.21
N GLU A 123 -27.39 1.41 -1.95
CA GLU A 123 -27.97 2.21 -0.86
C GLU A 123 -27.56 3.69 -0.95
N ILE A 124 -26.47 3.99 -1.65
CA ILE A 124 -25.92 5.36 -1.76
C ILE A 124 -26.10 5.91 -3.17
N TYR A 125 -25.95 5.09 -4.20
CA TYR A 125 -25.91 5.53 -5.60
C TYR A 125 -26.98 4.86 -6.45
N ALA A 126 -27.65 5.65 -7.33
CA ALA A 126 -28.49 5.10 -8.38
C ALA A 126 -27.66 4.29 -9.40
N GLU A 127 -28.25 3.25 -9.98
CA GLU A 127 -27.54 2.30 -10.85
C GLU A 127 -26.75 2.94 -12.01
N PRO A 128 -27.25 3.97 -12.73
CA PRO A 128 -26.46 4.61 -13.78
C PRO A 128 -25.17 5.26 -13.26
N LEU A 129 -25.21 5.81 -12.04
CA LEU A 129 -24.03 6.45 -11.41
C LEU A 129 -23.05 5.40 -10.87
N ARG A 130 -23.53 4.28 -10.37
CA ARG A 130 -22.70 3.13 -9.97
C ARG A 130 -21.88 2.62 -11.14
N ILE A 131 -22.52 2.45 -12.30
CA ILE A 131 -21.86 2.02 -13.54
C ILE A 131 -20.84 3.06 -13.98
N LEU A 132 -21.21 4.33 -14.05
CA LEU A 132 -20.32 5.43 -14.46
C LEU A 132 -19.06 5.49 -13.58
N LEU A 133 -19.23 5.51 -12.26
CA LEU A 133 -18.12 5.58 -11.30
C LEU A 133 -17.22 4.34 -11.37
N SER A 134 -17.83 3.16 -11.53
CA SER A 134 -17.07 1.91 -11.69
C SER A 134 -16.26 1.90 -12.98
N MET A 135 -16.81 2.38 -14.10
CA MET A 135 -16.09 2.51 -15.37
C MET A 135 -14.89 3.46 -15.24
N LEU A 136 -15.06 4.60 -14.55
CA LEU A 136 -13.96 5.55 -14.32
C LEU A 136 -12.84 5.01 -13.46
N CYS A 137 -13.08 3.93 -12.70
CA CYS A 137 -12.11 3.29 -11.80
C CYS A 137 -11.55 1.96 -12.32
N TYR A 138 -12.01 1.46 -13.46
CA TYR A 138 -11.70 0.13 -13.98
C TYR A 138 -11.18 0.22 -15.41
N ASP A 139 -10.22 -0.62 -15.79
CA ASP A 139 -9.71 -0.65 -17.16
C ASP A 139 -9.80 -2.06 -17.72
N ARG A 140 -10.63 -2.24 -18.76
CA ARG A 140 -10.91 -3.53 -19.42
C ARG A 140 -11.36 -4.57 -18.38
N ASP A 141 -10.48 -5.51 -18.03
CA ASP A 141 -10.81 -6.67 -17.17
C ASP A 141 -10.14 -6.61 -15.79
N VAL A 142 -9.53 -5.48 -15.40
CA VAL A 142 -8.74 -5.38 -14.17
C VAL A 142 -8.97 -4.09 -13.41
N LEU A 143 -8.74 -4.12 -12.10
CA LEU A 143 -8.53 -2.92 -11.30
C LEU A 143 -7.10 -2.41 -11.53
N PRO A 144 -6.90 -1.20 -12.11
CA PRO A 144 -5.58 -0.80 -12.63
C PRO A 144 -4.54 -0.58 -11.52
N GLN A 145 -3.37 -1.23 -11.61
CA GLN A 145 -2.22 -0.87 -10.78
C GLN A 145 -1.64 0.48 -11.23
N GLY A 146 -1.79 1.52 -10.40
CA GLY A 146 -1.34 2.88 -10.68
C GLY A 146 -2.46 3.92 -10.69
N ALA A 147 -3.73 3.49 -10.66
CA ALA A 147 -4.86 4.40 -10.51
C ALA A 147 -5.05 4.86 -9.05
N PRO A 148 -5.34 6.15 -8.80
CA PRO A 148 -5.55 6.70 -7.46
C PRO A 148 -6.66 6.03 -6.64
N THR A 149 -7.68 5.48 -7.31
CA THR A 149 -8.84 4.83 -6.67
C THR A 149 -8.59 3.38 -6.30
N SER A 150 -7.68 2.68 -7.00
CA SER A 150 -7.49 1.24 -6.86
C SER A 150 -7.13 0.78 -5.43
N PRO A 151 -6.28 1.48 -4.68
CA PRO A 151 -5.97 1.11 -3.30
C PRO A 151 -7.18 1.14 -2.36
N TRP A 152 -8.03 2.14 -2.51
CA TRP A 152 -9.26 2.30 -1.72
C TRP A 152 -10.26 1.20 -2.03
N ILE A 153 -10.51 0.97 -3.32
CA ILE A 153 -11.45 -0.04 -3.82
C ILE A 153 -11.00 -1.43 -3.37
N ALA A 154 -9.72 -1.76 -3.48
CA ALA A 154 -9.19 -3.05 -3.05
C ALA A 154 -9.44 -3.32 -1.55
N ASN A 155 -9.30 -2.30 -0.70
CA ASN A 155 -9.62 -2.42 0.72
C ASN A 155 -11.12 -2.65 0.96
N LEU A 156 -12.00 -1.98 0.21
CA LEU A 156 -13.43 -2.15 0.33
C LEU A 156 -13.89 -3.54 -0.15
N VAL A 157 -13.34 -4.04 -1.24
CA VAL A 157 -13.63 -5.37 -1.77
C VAL A 157 -13.25 -6.47 -0.78
N LEU A 158 -12.11 -6.35 -0.11
CA LEU A 158 -11.65 -7.34 0.87
C LEU A 158 -12.18 -7.12 2.29
N ARG A 159 -12.92 -6.05 2.56
CA ARG A 159 -13.44 -5.77 3.89
C ARG A 159 -14.21 -6.93 4.52
N PRO A 160 -15.19 -7.58 3.83
CA PRO A 160 -15.92 -8.71 4.43
C PRO A 160 -15.02 -9.92 4.74
N PHE A 161 -14.01 -10.18 3.91
CA PHE A 161 -13.01 -11.20 4.15
C PHE A 161 -12.18 -10.87 5.39
N ASP A 162 -11.62 -9.65 5.45
CA ASP A 162 -10.80 -9.21 6.57
C ASP A 162 -11.55 -9.27 7.90
N GLU A 163 -12.83 -8.87 7.93
CA GLU A 163 -13.65 -8.87 9.14
C GLU A 163 -13.92 -10.31 9.62
N LYS A 164 -14.29 -11.22 8.71
CA LYS A 164 -14.55 -12.62 9.04
C LYS A 164 -13.29 -13.35 9.51
N LEU A 165 -12.21 -13.21 8.75
CA LEU A 165 -10.93 -13.84 9.07
C LEU A 165 -10.34 -13.26 10.38
N GLY A 166 -10.42 -11.94 10.53
CA GLY A 166 -9.94 -11.27 11.73
C GLY A 166 -10.70 -11.66 13.01
N ALA A 167 -12.00 -11.85 12.92
CA ALA A 167 -12.80 -12.37 14.03
C ALA A 167 -12.39 -13.80 14.41
N TRP A 168 -12.21 -14.68 13.41
CA TRP A 168 -11.78 -16.06 13.62
C TRP A 168 -10.35 -16.12 14.20
N CYS A 169 -9.42 -15.31 13.70
CA CYS A 169 -8.05 -15.22 14.23
C CYS A 169 -8.05 -14.74 15.69
N ARG A 170 -8.83 -13.70 16.00
CA ARG A 170 -8.93 -13.14 17.36
C ARG A 170 -9.43 -14.16 18.37
N ALA A 171 -10.42 -14.97 18.00
CA ALA A 171 -10.95 -16.03 18.87
C ALA A 171 -9.88 -17.12 19.20
N ARG A 172 -8.82 -17.21 18.40
CA ARG A 172 -7.69 -18.14 18.58
C ARG A 172 -6.41 -17.49 19.13
N GLY A 173 -6.47 -16.21 19.53
CA GLY A 173 -5.30 -15.47 20.00
C GLY A 173 -4.27 -15.15 18.90
N VAL A 174 -4.66 -15.27 17.63
CA VAL A 174 -3.82 -14.96 16.46
C VAL A 174 -4.02 -13.50 16.07
N VAL A 175 -2.91 -12.77 15.92
CA VAL A 175 -2.90 -11.42 15.34
C VAL A 175 -2.93 -11.56 13.83
N TYR A 176 -3.89 -10.93 13.19
CA TYR A 176 -4.02 -10.85 11.74
C TYR A 176 -3.95 -9.42 11.26
N THR A 177 -3.16 -9.17 10.22
CA THR A 177 -3.16 -7.93 9.45
C THR A 177 -3.02 -8.19 7.96
N ARG A 178 -3.54 -7.27 7.14
CA ARG A 178 -3.31 -7.24 5.70
C ARG A 178 -2.69 -5.91 5.29
N TYR A 179 -1.59 -5.96 4.55
CA TYR A 179 -0.96 -4.81 3.93
C TYR A 179 -0.98 -4.98 2.41
N CYS A 180 -1.96 -4.40 1.73
CA CYS A 180 -2.24 -4.61 0.31
C CYS A 180 -2.57 -6.08 0.01
N ASP A 181 -1.70 -6.78 -0.69
CA ASP A 181 -1.72 -8.21 -1.04
C ASP A 181 -1.04 -9.11 0.01
N ASP A 182 -0.21 -8.53 0.91
CA ASP A 182 0.48 -9.27 1.96
C ASP A 182 -0.43 -9.49 3.18
N LEU A 183 -0.64 -10.76 3.57
CA LEU A 183 -1.31 -11.16 4.82
C LEU A 183 -0.25 -11.61 5.83
N ALA A 184 -0.35 -11.11 7.05
CA ALA A 184 0.53 -11.49 8.14
C ALA A 184 -0.30 -12.02 9.31
N PHE A 185 0.12 -13.18 9.85
CA PHE A 185 -0.50 -13.83 11.00
C PHE A 185 0.58 -14.15 12.01
N SER A 186 0.34 -13.85 13.29
CA SER A 186 1.33 -14.16 14.34
C SER A 186 0.66 -14.58 15.64
N GLY A 187 1.29 -15.53 16.32
CA GLY A 187 0.79 -16.13 17.57
C GLY A 187 1.38 -17.52 17.79
N THR A 188 0.70 -18.33 18.60
CA THR A 188 1.08 -19.72 18.90
C THR A 188 0.18 -20.75 18.22
N ALA A 189 -0.99 -20.37 17.71
CA ALA A 189 -2.00 -21.27 17.16
C ALA A 189 -2.25 -20.98 15.67
N LEU A 190 -1.19 -21.12 14.86
CA LEU A 190 -1.25 -20.82 13.42
C LEU A 190 -1.78 -21.99 12.56
N ASP A 191 -2.06 -23.14 13.16
CA ASP A 191 -2.65 -24.27 12.46
C ASP A 191 -4.05 -23.96 11.91
N GLY A 192 -4.29 -24.30 10.64
CA GLY A 192 -5.54 -24.04 9.94
C GLY A 192 -5.74 -22.58 9.48
N VAL A 193 -4.79 -21.67 9.76
CA VAL A 193 -4.87 -20.27 9.34
C VAL A 193 -4.78 -20.13 7.83
N GLU A 194 -3.88 -20.85 7.20
CA GLU A 194 -3.66 -20.80 5.75
C GLU A 194 -4.89 -21.33 5.00
N GLU A 195 -5.41 -22.47 5.42
CA GLU A 195 -6.61 -23.08 4.84
C GLU A 195 -7.83 -22.17 4.97
N ARG A 196 -7.99 -21.54 6.14
CA ARG A 196 -9.08 -20.59 6.39
C ARG A 196 -8.96 -19.33 5.55
N ALA A 197 -7.75 -18.81 5.38
CA ALA A 197 -7.49 -17.66 4.53
C ALA A 197 -7.74 -18.02 3.05
N GLU A 198 -7.27 -19.18 2.59
CA GLU A 198 -7.48 -19.63 1.22
C GLU A 198 -8.96 -19.85 0.89
N GLU A 199 -9.72 -20.49 1.80
CA GLU A 199 -11.16 -20.68 1.64
C GLU A 199 -11.89 -19.32 1.47
N GLY A 200 -11.60 -18.38 2.35
CA GLY A 200 -12.23 -17.04 2.31
C GLY A 200 -11.85 -16.24 1.06
N LEU A 201 -10.60 -16.32 0.62
CA LEU A 201 -10.13 -15.69 -0.62
C LEU A 201 -10.74 -16.33 -1.86
N ARG A 202 -10.81 -17.66 -1.90
CA ARG A 202 -11.40 -18.41 -3.01
C ARG A 202 -12.89 -18.06 -3.22
N ALA A 203 -13.63 -17.86 -2.13
CA ALA A 203 -15.03 -17.42 -2.20
C ALA A 203 -15.19 -16.05 -2.88
N LEU A 204 -14.17 -15.20 -2.86
CA LEU A 204 -14.11 -13.92 -3.55
C LEU A 204 -13.43 -13.98 -4.93
N GLY A 205 -12.96 -15.15 -5.36
CA GLY A 205 -12.25 -15.34 -6.62
C GLY A 205 -10.76 -15.04 -6.59
N PHE A 206 -10.16 -14.88 -5.40
CA PHE A 206 -8.71 -14.73 -5.24
C PHE A 206 -8.02 -16.07 -4.98
N ARG A 207 -6.68 -16.07 -5.16
CA ARG A 207 -5.82 -17.23 -4.88
C ARG A 207 -4.59 -16.79 -4.10
N LEU A 208 -4.07 -17.67 -3.25
CA LEU A 208 -2.78 -17.48 -2.59
C LEU A 208 -1.63 -17.75 -3.56
N ASN A 209 -0.54 -17.02 -3.37
CA ASN A 209 0.73 -17.22 -4.05
C ASN A 209 1.60 -18.17 -3.22
N GLY A 210 1.54 -19.46 -3.48
CA GLY A 210 2.29 -20.48 -2.73
C GLY A 210 3.80 -20.28 -2.75
N ALA A 211 4.35 -19.64 -3.81
CA ALA A 211 5.79 -19.37 -3.90
C ALA A 211 6.28 -18.30 -2.90
N LYS A 212 5.37 -17.46 -2.37
CA LYS A 212 5.69 -16.42 -1.39
C LYS A 212 5.29 -16.79 0.05
N ARG A 213 4.79 -17.99 0.27
CA ARG A 213 4.48 -18.48 1.61
C ARG A 213 5.74 -18.53 2.47
N ALA A 214 5.67 -17.97 3.69
CA ALA A 214 6.77 -18.03 4.65
C ALA A 214 6.25 -18.21 6.07
N LEU A 215 6.74 -19.24 6.75
CA LEU A 215 6.51 -19.47 8.18
C LEU A 215 7.83 -19.29 8.91
N CYS A 216 7.89 -18.33 9.84
CA CYS A 216 9.03 -18.08 10.73
C CYS A 216 8.65 -18.48 12.15
N ARG A 217 9.52 -19.28 12.80
CA ARG A 217 9.39 -19.75 14.18
C ARG A 217 10.38 -19.05 15.11
N ASP A 218 10.38 -19.44 16.37
CA ASP A 218 11.37 -18.92 17.35
C ASP A 218 12.81 -19.19 16.88
N GLY A 219 13.71 -18.27 17.22
CA GLY A 219 15.10 -18.27 16.74
C GLY A 219 15.29 -17.71 15.33
N GLN A 220 14.25 -17.57 14.53
CA GLN A 220 14.32 -17.00 13.19
C GLN A 220 13.99 -15.50 13.20
N GLN A 221 14.55 -14.77 12.22
CA GLN A 221 14.22 -13.36 12.03
C GLN A 221 12.85 -13.21 11.40
N LYS A 222 11.91 -12.65 12.14
CA LYS A 222 10.54 -12.35 11.70
C LYS A 222 10.47 -10.96 11.10
N ARG A 223 9.91 -10.84 9.90
CA ARG A 223 9.78 -9.55 9.19
C ARG A 223 8.36 -9.34 8.67
N VAL A 224 7.79 -8.18 9.03
CA VAL A 224 6.50 -7.70 8.52
C VAL A 224 6.71 -6.38 7.81
N THR A 225 6.20 -6.22 6.58
CA THR A 225 6.38 -5.03 5.74
C THR A 225 7.83 -4.53 5.65
N GLY A 226 8.80 -5.47 5.68
CA GLY A 226 10.22 -5.18 5.57
C GLY A 226 10.92 -4.77 6.87
N LEU A 227 10.20 -4.70 7.99
CA LEU A 227 10.72 -4.42 9.33
C LEU A 227 10.84 -5.70 10.17
N VAL A 228 11.85 -5.77 11.03
CA VAL A 228 12.04 -6.85 12.01
C VAL A 228 11.06 -6.63 13.16
N VAL A 229 10.44 -7.74 13.64
CA VAL A 229 9.41 -7.70 14.69
C VAL A 229 9.66 -8.70 15.83
N ASN A 230 10.90 -9.19 15.99
CA ASN A 230 11.20 -10.18 17.03
C ASN A 230 10.95 -9.63 18.45
N GLU A 231 11.68 -8.61 18.88
CA GLU A 231 11.54 -8.00 20.21
C GLU A 231 10.90 -6.60 20.14
N ARG A 232 11.20 -5.88 19.08
CA ARG A 232 10.70 -4.53 18.79
C ARG A 232 10.65 -4.31 17.29
N VAL A 233 9.95 -3.27 16.87
CA VAL A 233 10.03 -2.85 15.46
C VAL A 233 11.42 -2.29 15.20
N ALA A 234 12.10 -2.84 14.19
CA ALA A 234 13.42 -2.37 13.82
C ALA A 234 13.66 -2.45 12.30
N VAL A 235 14.42 -1.49 11.78
CA VAL A 235 14.98 -1.59 10.44
C VAL A 235 16.01 -2.74 10.43
N PRO A 236 16.02 -3.63 9.43
CA PRO A 236 16.98 -4.74 9.37
C PRO A 236 18.43 -4.26 9.49
N ALA A 237 19.25 -5.01 10.26
CA ALA A 237 20.65 -4.64 10.56
C ALA A 237 21.50 -4.40 9.29
N CYS A 238 21.27 -5.20 8.24
CA CYS A 238 21.97 -5.03 6.96
C CYS A 238 21.66 -3.67 6.29
N ARG A 239 20.39 -3.21 6.37
CA ARG A 239 19.99 -1.89 5.85
C ARG A 239 20.60 -0.76 6.67
N ARG A 240 20.56 -0.86 8.01
CA ARG A 240 21.18 0.14 8.89
C ARG A 240 22.68 0.23 8.67
N ARG A 241 23.37 -0.92 8.52
CA ARG A 241 24.81 -0.96 8.24
C ARG A 241 25.15 -0.25 6.93
N ARG A 242 24.41 -0.55 5.86
CA ARG A 242 24.61 0.09 4.56
C ARG A 242 24.38 1.61 4.63
N LEU A 243 23.31 2.04 5.30
CA LEU A 243 23.02 3.47 5.48
C LEU A 243 24.11 4.18 6.29
N ARG A 244 24.58 3.58 7.40
CA ARG A 244 25.71 4.10 8.19
C ARG A 244 26.96 4.27 7.35
N GLN A 245 27.29 3.29 6.56
CA GLN A 245 28.47 3.33 5.70
C GLN A 245 28.39 4.47 4.69
N GLU A 246 27.24 4.65 4.07
CA GLU A 246 27.01 5.72 3.11
C GLU A 246 27.09 7.10 3.77
N LEU A 247 26.41 7.28 4.91
CA LEU A 247 26.47 8.50 5.72
C LEU A 247 27.91 8.81 6.22
N TYR A 248 28.67 7.80 6.61
CA TYR A 248 30.05 7.96 7.00
C TYR A 248 30.91 8.51 5.86
N PHE A 249 30.78 7.96 4.65
CA PHE A 249 31.53 8.49 3.51
C PHE A 249 31.11 9.90 3.10
N CYS A 250 29.82 10.20 3.15
CA CYS A 250 29.33 11.56 2.89
C CYS A 250 29.89 12.57 3.92
N ARG A 251 30.00 12.18 5.20
CA ARG A 251 30.54 13.05 6.26
C ARG A 251 32.06 13.21 6.20
N SER A 252 32.79 12.14 5.86
CA SER A 252 34.27 12.15 5.90
C SER A 252 34.92 12.71 4.64
N ARG A 253 34.28 12.57 3.47
CA ARG A 253 34.84 12.95 2.17
C ARG A 253 34.06 14.05 1.46
N GLY A 254 32.88 14.38 1.97
CA GLY A 254 31.91 15.21 1.27
C GLY A 254 30.98 14.43 0.33
N VAL A 255 29.78 14.95 0.13
CA VAL A 255 28.71 14.28 -0.63
C VAL A 255 29.09 14.10 -2.10
N GLU A 256 29.65 15.13 -2.75
CA GLU A 256 30.05 15.11 -4.16
C GLU A 256 31.18 14.10 -4.43
N GLU A 257 32.16 14.03 -3.53
CA GLU A 257 33.27 13.06 -3.66
C GLU A 257 32.77 11.64 -3.47
N HIS A 258 31.87 11.42 -2.49
CA HIS A 258 31.21 10.11 -2.32
C HIS A 258 30.45 9.68 -3.57
N LEU A 259 29.63 10.58 -4.15
CA LEU A 259 28.86 10.28 -5.37
C LEU A 259 29.76 9.89 -6.54
N ARG A 260 30.87 10.64 -6.73
CA ARG A 260 31.87 10.38 -7.78
C ARG A 260 32.55 9.02 -7.55
N ALA A 261 33.02 8.74 -6.33
CA ALA A 261 33.68 7.50 -5.99
C ALA A 261 32.78 6.27 -6.07
N ALA A 262 31.48 6.44 -5.79
CA ALA A 262 30.47 5.37 -5.87
C ALA A 262 29.87 5.19 -7.28
N GLY A 263 30.23 6.04 -8.25
CA GLY A 263 29.69 6.01 -9.61
C GLY A 263 28.18 6.29 -9.68
N LEU A 264 27.65 7.10 -8.74
CA LEU A 264 26.23 7.44 -8.68
C LEU A 264 25.92 8.65 -9.55
N ALA A 265 24.91 8.52 -10.41
CA ALA A 265 24.51 9.57 -11.33
C ALA A 265 23.58 10.65 -10.70
N GLU A 266 23.19 10.47 -9.44
CA GLU A 266 22.35 11.45 -8.74
C GLU A 266 23.15 12.69 -8.32
N GLY A 267 22.48 13.86 -8.27
CA GLY A 267 23.09 15.08 -7.76
C GLY A 267 23.10 15.14 -6.21
N ARG A 268 23.91 16.08 -5.65
CA ARG A 268 24.05 16.28 -4.19
C ARG A 268 22.69 16.39 -3.48
N GLU A 269 21.82 17.26 -3.96
CA GLU A 269 20.52 17.48 -3.32
C GLU A 269 19.64 16.21 -3.33
N GLN A 270 19.64 15.46 -4.42
CA GLN A 270 18.90 14.22 -4.54
C GLN A 270 19.44 13.14 -3.58
N CYS A 271 20.77 13.03 -3.46
CA CYS A 271 21.42 12.15 -2.50
C CYS A 271 21.02 12.48 -1.07
N LEU A 272 21.14 13.75 -0.64
CA LEU A 272 20.77 14.19 0.69
C LEU A 272 19.29 13.93 1.00
N ARG A 273 18.38 14.22 0.07
CA ARG A 273 16.95 13.92 0.23
C ARG A 273 16.68 12.41 0.36
N ARG A 274 17.37 11.59 -0.42
CA ARG A 274 17.25 10.13 -0.35
C ARG A 274 17.75 9.58 1.00
N LEU A 275 18.90 10.06 1.47
CA LEU A 275 19.47 9.69 2.77
C LEU A 275 18.57 10.14 3.92
N LEU A 276 18.07 11.37 3.87
CA LEU A 276 17.13 11.90 4.85
C LEU A 276 15.87 11.03 4.93
N GLY A 277 15.28 10.66 3.80
CA GLY A 277 14.12 9.77 3.78
C GLY A 277 14.40 8.38 4.39
N GLN A 278 15.61 7.85 4.24
CA GLN A 278 16.00 6.57 4.87
C GLN A 278 16.20 6.71 6.38
N VAL A 279 16.77 7.83 6.84
CA VAL A 279 16.95 8.14 8.27
C VAL A 279 15.60 8.41 8.93
N ASP A 280 14.71 9.17 8.29
CA ASP A 280 13.35 9.43 8.77
C ASP A 280 12.56 8.12 8.90
N PHE A 281 12.69 7.21 7.93
CA PHE A 281 12.09 5.87 8.04
C PHE A 281 12.66 5.06 9.21
N TRP A 282 13.96 5.18 9.47
CA TRP A 282 14.56 4.55 10.66
C TRP A 282 13.97 5.12 11.95
N LEU A 283 13.84 6.44 12.05
CA LEU A 283 13.22 7.09 13.22
C LEU A 283 11.74 6.75 13.38
N GLN A 284 10.99 6.60 12.31
CA GLN A 284 9.60 6.10 12.40
C GLN A 284 9.52 4.70 13.02
N ALA A 285 10.45 3.83 12.66
CA ALA A 285 10.52 2.46 13.19
C ALA A 285 11.09 2.39 14.62
N GLN A 286 12.05 3.27 14.95
CA GLN A 286 12.82 3.30 16.20
C GLN A 286 12.98 4.77 16.65
N GLN A 287 11.94 5.32 17.29
CA GLN A 287 11.86 6.73 17.70
C GLN A 287 12.92 7.13 18.73
N ASP A 288 13.41 6.16 19.48
CA ASP A 288 14.44 6.30 20.52
C ASP A 288 15.89 6.22 20.01
N SER A 289 16.08 6.09 18.69
CA SER A 289 17.43 5.98 18.11
C SER A 289 18.15 7.33 18.10
N GLN A 290 19.01 7.57 19.08
CA GLN A 290 19.87 8.77 19.16
C GLN A 290 20.76 8.89 17.92
N GLU A 291 21.34 7.79 17.46
CA GLU A 291 22.15 7.73 16.25
C GLU A 291 21.41 8.23 15.02
N ALA A 292 20.18 7.77 14.80
CA ALA A 292 19.37 8.23 13.67
C ALA A 292 18.98 9.72 13.80
N ALA A 293 18.74 10.19 15.02
CA ALA A 293 18.46 11.61 15.28
C ALA A 293 19.67 12.51 14.99
N GLU A 294 20.90 12.04 15.28
CA GLU A 294 22.15 12.74 14.94
C GLU A 294 22.36 12.81 13.42
N TYR A 295 22.16 11.69 12.70
CA TYR A 295 22.23 11.70 11.24
C TYR A 295 21.20 12.63 10.61
N ARG A 296 19.99 12.65 11.15
CA ARG A 296 18.93 13.55 10.67
C ARG A 296 19.32 15.03 10.81
N ARG A 297 19.86 15.42 11.97
CA ARG A 297 20.34 16.79 12.22
C ARG A 297 21.41 17.17 11.20
N TRP A 298 22.45 16.34 11.09
CA TRP A 298 23.53 16.57 10.15
C TRP A 298 23.03 16.73 8.70
N LEU A 299 22.13 15.87 8.23
CA LEU A 299 21.57 15.95 6.88
C LEU A 299 20.80 17.26 6.65
N LEU A 300 20.05 17.70 7.65
CA LEU A 300 19.29 18.96 7.55
C LEU A 300 20.22 20.19 7.51
N ASP A 301 21.31 20.18 8.29
CA ASP A 301 22.31 21.24 8.28
C ASP A 301 23.04 21.27 6.93
N GLU A 302 23.48 20.12 6.43
CA GLU A 302 24.13 19.99 5.12
C GLU A 302 23.25 20.45 3.94
N MET A 303 21.94 20.29 4.07
CA MET A 303 20.96 20.79 3.08
C MET A 303 20.73 22.32 3.18
N ARG A 304 21.02 22.94 4.33
CA ARG A 304 20.94 24.40 4.50
C ARG A 304 22.19 25.10 4.00
N ASP A 305 23.36 24.54 4.30
CA ASP A 305 24.65 25.12 3.97
C ASP A 305 24.97 25.06 2.46
N GLY A 306 24.27 24.22 1.72
CA GLY A 306 24.39 24.13 0.26
C GLY A 306 23.44 25.04 -0.52
N ARG A 307 22.72 25.95 0.17
CA ARG A 307 21.94 27.01 -0.46
C ARG A 307 22.72 28.32 -0.40
#